data_0916991852904a5acbc049863b9a0c58
#
_entry.id   0916991852904a5acbc049863b9a0c58
#
_cell.length_a   1.000
_cell.length_b   1.000
_cell.length_c   1.000
_cell.angle_alpha   90.00
_cell.angle_beta   90.00
_cell.angle_gamma   90.00
#
_symmetry.space_group_name_H-M   'P 1'
#
loop_
_entity.id
_entity.type
_entity.pdbx_description
1 polymer ?
#
loop_
_entity_poly.entity_id
_entity_poly.type
_entity_poly.pdbx_seq_one_letter_code
_entity_poly.pdbx_strand_id
1 'polypeptide(L)'
;MAELAESSVAELVERALRSSFAGDDEVGNQESIEAWDAIAALHKRADRETLDAGRHLLRSDDVWHRARGADVLGQLGLDAKSFSDERFGALIAALLAEKDVRPLPPMIHAISHLHEPKSLPYLLPFIKNDSAAVRRAVAMALHTSWGQSAISALIDLMSDQSDSVRDWATFAFRTSKVDSPEIRGALVQRLSDDDVTTRSEAICALAQRGDLRCLEQLRHDLDQDQTSDDCHIEAARTLLARPDEDESSAQELLDGLNRAFPQEGR
;
A
#
# COMPACT_ATOMS: atom_id res chain seq x y z
N MET A 1 -7.90 25.84 -6.19
CA MET A 1 -6.66 25.80 -5.33
C MET A 1 -6.38 27.08 -4.58
N ALA A 2 -6.43 28.29 -5.21
CA ALA A 2 -6.25 29.56 -4.48
C ALA A 2 -7.30 29.80 -3.39
N GLU A 3 -8.57 29.51 -3.68
CA GLU A 3 -9.68 29.64 -2.73
C GLU A 3 -9.53 28.80 -1.46
N LEU A 4 -9.02 27.56 -1.57
CA LEU A 4 -8.82 26.67 -0.43
C LEU A 4 -7.66 27.14 0.49
N ALA A 5 -6.69 27.88 -0.05
CA ALA A 5 -5.59 28.40 0.74
C ALA A 5 -6.04 29.52 1.70
N GLU A 6 -7.12 30.23 1.39
CA GLU A 6 -7.71 31.32 2.18
C GLU A 6 -8.83 30.84 3.13
N SER A 7 -9.35 29.60 2.95
CA SER A 7 -10.41 29.04 3.79
C SER A 7 -9.89 28.78 5.21
N SER A 8 -10.75 28.98 6.21
CA SER A 8 -10.47 28.61 7.60
C SER A 8 -10.36 27.09 7.78
N VAL A 9 -9.76 26.64 8.88
CA VAL A 9 -9.72 25.20 9.24
C VAL A 9 -11.15 24.64 9.34
N ALA A 10 -12.06 25.40 9.96
CA ALA A 10 -13.46 24.97 10.11
C ALA A 10 -14.16 24.76 8.75
N GLU A 11 -13.99 25.66 7.79
CA GLU A 11 -14.55 25.52 6.43
C GLU A 11 -13.95 24.32 5.68
N LEU A 12 -12.64 24.09 5.81
CA LEU A 12 -11.98 22.94 5.20
C LEU A 12 -12.46 21.62 5.83
N VAL A 13 -12.63 21.56 7.13
CA VAL A 13 -13.18 20.40 7.84
C VAL A 13 -14.61 20.13 7.38
N GLU A 14 -15.46 21.16 7.30
CA GLU A 14 -16.82 20.99 6.80
C GLU A 14 -16.86 20.43 5.37
N ARG A 15 -15.99 20.93 4.48
CA ARG A 15 -15.86 20.41 3.11
C ARG A 15 -15.36 18.96 3.10
N ALA A 16 -14.37 18.62 3.93
CA ALA A 16 -13.86 17.25 4.06
C ALA A 16 -14.92 16.25 4.54
N LEU A 17 -15.90 16.69 5.30
CA LEU A 17 -17.00 15.88 5.83
C LEU A 17 -18.19 15.73 4.87
N ARG A 18 -18.28 16.50 3.77
CA ARG A 18 -19.40 16.44 2.83
C ARG A 18 -19.46 15.17 1.99
N SER A 19 -18.30 14.57 1.71
CA SER A 19 -18.23 13.31 0.96
C SER A 19 -18.56 12.16 1.88
N SER A 20 -19.61 11.39 1.52
CA SER A 20 -19.82 10.08 2.10
C SER A 20 -18.66 9.16 1.70
N PHE A 21 -18.21 8.29 2.60
CA PHE A 21 -17.40 7.14 2.23
C PHE A 21 -18.31 6.12 1.53
N ALA A 22 -18.86 6.48 0.38
CA ALA A 22 -19.43 5.51 -0.52
C ALA A 22 -18.29 4.61 -0.98
N GLY A 23 -18.54 3.31 -1.03
CA GLY A 23 -17.50 2.29 -1.19
C GLY A 23 -16.55 2.52 -2.36
N ASP A 24 -15.56 1.67 -2.50
CA ASP A 24 -14.48 1.74 -3.50
C ASP A 24 -14.95 2.04 -4.95
N ASP A 25 -16.23 1.86 -5.25
CA ASP A 25 -16.87 2.09 -6.56
C ASP A 25 -17.18 3.56 -6.90
N GLU A 26 -17.09 4.50 -5.93
CA GLU A 26 -17.36 5.94 -6.13
C GLU A 26 -16.11 6.83 -6.01
N VAL A 27 -14.93 6.24 -6.07
CA VAL A 27 -13.68 6.99 -6.11
C VAL A 27 -13.65 7.80 -7.41
N GLY A 28 -13.80 9.12 -7.30
CA GLY A 28 -13.70 10.05 -8.43
C GLY A 28 -14.97 10.84 -8.74
N ASN A 29 -16.03 10.73 -7.93
CA ASN A 29 -17.14 11.69 -8.04
C ASN A 29 -16.68 13.09 -7.54
N GLN A 30 -17.37 14.15 -7.97
CA GLN A 30 -16.99 15.54 -7.68
C GLN A 30 -16.92 15.82 -6.17
N GLU A 31 -17.81 15.26 -5.35
CA GLU A 31 -17.85 15.45 -3.89
C GLU A 31 -16.63 14.81 -3.21
N SER A 32 -16.22 13.64 -3.69
CA SER A 32 -15.01 12.96 -3.19
C SER A 32 -13.75 13.77 -3.51
N ILE A 33 -13.65 14.31 -4.73
CA ILE A 33 -12.51 15.16 -5.14
C ILE A 33 -12.44 16.42 -4.26
N GLU A 34 -13.57 17.11 -4.04
CA GLU A 34 -13.61 18.33 -3.23
C GLU A 34 -13.25 18.05 -1.76
N ALA A 35 -13.66 16.90 -1.22
CA ALA A 35 -13.29 16.49 0.15
C ALA A 35 -11.79 16.22 0.27
N TRP A 36 -11.20 15.53 -0.69
CA TRP A 36 -9.76 15.27 -0.69
C TRP A 36 -8.93 16.52 -0.94
N ASP A 37 -9.42 17.46 -1.76
CA ASP A 37 -8.79 18.77 -1.94
C ASP A 37 -8.78 19.56 -0.63
N ALA A 38 -9.85 19.50 0.16
CA ALA A 38 -9.93 20.12 1.48
C ALA A 38 -8.96 19.46 2.48
N ILE A 39 -8.87 18.12 2.49
CA ILE A 39 -7.90 17.38 3.31
C ILE A 39 -6.46 17.75 2.93
N ALA A 40 -6.16 17.81 1.63
CA ALA A 40 -4.84 18.21 1.14
C ALA A 40 -4.49 19.65 1.55
N ALA A 41 -5.48 20.56 1.59
CA ALA A 41 -5.28 21.91 2.09
C ALA A 41 -5.00 21.93 3.61
N LEU A 42 -5.69 21.09 4.39
CA LEU A 42 -5.44 20.92 5.82
C LEU A 42 -4.02 20.37 6.07
N HIS A 43 -3.58 19.38 5.28
CA HIS A 43 -2.22 18.83 5.39
C HIS A 43 -1.14 19.91 5.23
N LYS A 44 -1.33 20.85 4.28
CA LYS A 44 -0.35 21.93 4.01
C LYS A 44 -0.24 22.97 5.13
N ARG A 45 -1.26 23.12 5.97
CA ARG A 45 -1.26 24.16 7.02
C ARG A 45 -0.25 23.88 8.11
N ALA A 46 -0.11 22.64 8.53
CA ALA A 46 0.83 22.21 9.58
C ALA A 46 0.72 23.01 10.89
N ASP A 47 -0.47 23.53 11.22
CA ASP A 47 -0.71 24.36 12.38
C ASP A 47 -1.43 23.63 13.52
N ARG A 48 -1.43 24.25 14.70
CA ARG A 48 -2.06 23.71 15.91
C ARG A 48 -3.57 23.57 15.75
N GLU A 49 -4.22 24.48 15.05
CA GLU A 49 -5.67 24.48 14.84
C GLU A 49 -6.09 23.25 14.05
N THR A 50 -5.34 22.91 12.99
CA THR A 50 -5.59 21.71 12.18
C THR A 50 -5.35 20.42 12.98
N LEU A 51 -4.28 20.36 13.79
CA LEU A 51 -4.03 19.22 14.67
C LEU A 51 -5.21 19.00 15.64
N ASP A 52 -5.67 20.08 16.28
CA ASP A 52 -6.74 20.00 17.28
C ASP A 52 -8.09 19.66 16.62
N ALA A 53 -8.34 20.13 15.40
CA ALA A 53 -9.50 19.73 14.59
C ALA A 53 -9.49 18.24 14.27
N GLY A 54 -8.37 17.68 13.78
CA GLY A 54 -8.24 16.24 13.51
C GLY A 54 -8.42 15.40 14.79
N ARG A 55 -7.86 15.83 15.92
CA ARG A 55 -8.03 15.20 17.23
C ARG A 55 -9.48 15.26 17.75
N HIS A 56 -10.19 16.32 17.45
CA HIS A 56 -11.61 16.46 17.77
C HIS A 56 -12.43 15.47 16.95
N LEU A 57 -12.20 15.39 15.65
CA LEU A 57 -12.87 14.44 14.76
C LEU A 57 -12.65 12.98 15.20
N LEU A 58 -11.43 12.58 15.60
CA LEU A 58 -11.14 11.23 16.11
C LEU A 58 -11.98 10.82 17.33
N ARG A 59 -12.56 11.79 18.06
CA ARG A 59 -13.40 11.54 19.25
C ARG A 59 -14.88 11.67 18.98
N SER A 60 -15.28 11.91 17.74
CA SER A 60 -16.69 12.09 17.36
C SER A 60 -17.47 10.79 17.58
N ASP A 61 -18.76 10.93 17.93
CA ASP A 61 -19.70 9.82 17.92
C ASP A 61 -19.98 9.31 16.51
N ASP A 62 -19.83 10.17 15.49
CA ASP A 62 -19.97 9.81 14.09
C ASP A 62 -18.75 9.04 13.60
N VAL A 63 -19.00 7.86 13.03
CA VAL A 63 -17.95 6.96 12.54
C VAL A 63 -17.13 7.55 11.38
N TRP A 64 -17.80 8.30 10.50
CA TRP A 64 -17.14 8.91 9.34
C TRP A 64 -16.30 10.12 9.74
N HIS A 65 -16.72 10.86 10.77
CA HIS A 65 -15.89 11.92 11.36
C HIS A 65 -14.61 11.34 11.93
N ARG A 66 -14.67 10.18 12.60
CA ARG A 66 -13.45 9.53 13.13
C ARG A 66 -12.50 9.10 12.02
N ALA A 67 -13.04 8.55 10.92
CA ALA A 67 -12.25 8.21 9.74
C ALA A 67 -11.56 9.46 9.16
N ARG A 68 -12.32 10.56 8.96
CA ARG A 68 -11.75 11.82 8.46
C ARG A 68 -10.74 12.45 9.42
N GLY A 69 -10.93 12.30 10.71
CA GLY A 69 -9.94 12.71 11.71
C GLY A 69 -8.60 12.00 11.51
N ALA A 70 -8.62 10.72 11.17
CA ALA A 70 -7.43 9.97 10.83
C ALA A 70 -6.80 10.48 9.51
N ASP A 71 -7.59 10.70 8.45
CA ASP A 71 -7.10 11.24 7.19
C ASP A 71 -6.40 12.59 7.41
N VAL A 72 -7.02 13.52 8.14
CA VAL A 72 -6.44 14.84 8.44
C VAL A 72 -5.11 14.72 9.17
N LEU A 73 -5.02 13.83 10.17
CA LEU A 73 -3.80 13.67 10.96
C LEU A 73 -2.70 12.89 10.23
N GLY A 74 -3.05 12.02 9.28
CA GLY A 74 -2.11 11.11 8.64
C GLY A 74 -0.92 11.81 7.99
N GLN A 75 -1.15 12.89 7.27
CA GLN A 75 -0.12 13.62 6.51
C GLN A 75 -0.03 15.11 6.88
N LEU A 76 -0.43 15.49 8.09
CA LEU A 76 -0.35 16.86 8.56
C LEU A 76 1.08 17.40 8.45
N GLY A 77 1.25 18.51 7.73
CA GLY A 77 2.55 19.11 7.43
C GLY A 77 3.25 18.50 6.22
N LEU A 78 2.63 17.54 5.53
CA LEU A 78 3.22 16.77 4.41
C LEU A 78 4.57 16.10 4.77
N ASP A 79 4.83 15.93 6.05
CA ASP A 79 6.01 15.26 6.60
C ASP A 79 5.63 14.41 7.82
N ALA A 80 6.54 13.50 8.21
CA ALA A 80 6.32 12.66 9.37
C ALA A 80 6.59 13.39 10.71
N LYS A 81 7.17 14.60 10.70
CA LYS A 81 7.74 15.26 11.88
C LYS A 81 6.78 16.23 12.56
N SER A 82 5.94 16.93 11.78
CA SER A 82 5.00 17.92 12.33
C SER A 82 4.06 17.26 13.35
N PHE A 83 4.20 17.64 14.61
CA PHE A 83 3.44 17.10 15.75
C PHE A 83 3.46 15.56 15.86
N SER A 84 4.57 14.90 15.47
CA SER A 84 4.62 13.42 15.33
C SER A 84 4.14 12.67 16.56
N ASP A 85 4.63 13.03 17.76
CA ASP A 85 4.25 12.34 19.00
C ASP A 85 2.79 12.56 19.37
N GLU A 86 2.25 13.76 19.14
CA GLU A 86 0.85 14.08 19.44
C GLU A 86 -0.10 13.38 18.46
N ARG A 87 0.26 13.34 17.16
CA ARG A 87 -0.47 12.62 16.11
C ARG A 87 -0.45 11.12 16.40
N PHE A 88 0.73 10.57 16.65
CA PHE A 88 0.91 9.16 16.98
C PHE A 88 0.08 8.75 18.20
N GLY A 89 0.20 9.49 19.30
CA GLY A 89 -0.58 9.21 20.51
C GLY A 89 -2.09 9.28 20.30
N ALA A 90 -2.57 10.27 19.53
CA ALA A 90 -4.00 10.40 19.23
C ALA A 90 -4.52 9.27 18.34
N LEU A 91 -3.77 8.92 17.28
CA LEU A 91 -4.15 7.85 16.34
C LEU A 91 -4.13 6.47 17.00
N ILE A 92 -3.10 6.16 17.81
CA ILE A 92 -3.05 4.88 18.54
C ILE A 92 -4.18 4.79 19.57
N ALA A 93 -4.47 5.86 20.31
CA ALA A 93 -5.57 5.87 21.27
C ALA A 93 -6.93 5.64 20.57
N ALA A 94 -7.14 6.27 19.40
CA ALA A 94 -8.34 6.08 18.60
C ALA A 94 -8.44 4.65 18.05
N LEU A 95 -7.35 4.12 17.47
CA LEU A 95 -7.29 2.76 16.92
C LEU A 95 -7.64 1.70 17.99
N LEU A 96 -7.10 1.84 19.20
CA LEU A 96 -7.34 0.89 20.29
C LEU A 96 -8.75 0.99 20.89
N ALA A 97 -9.38 2.16 20.81
CA ALA A 97 -10.74 2.39 21.31
C ALA A 97 -11.83 2.10 20.26
N GLU A 98 -11.47 1.99 18.98
CA GLU A 98 -12.42 1.84 17.89
C GLU A 98 -13.13 0.48 17.94
N LYS A 99 -14.46 0.52 17.76
CA LYS A 99 -15.33 -0.65 17.75
C LYS A 99 -15.97 -0.90 16.38
N ASP A 100 -15.97 0.12 15.53
CA ASP A 100 -16.49 0.02 14.17
C ASP A 100 -15.35 -0.28 13.20
N VAL A 101 -15.60 -1.16 12.24
CA VAL A 101 -14.57 -1.58 11.28
C VAL A 101 -14.20 -0.47 10.29
N ARG A 102 -15.13 0.46 10.00
CA ARG A 102 -15.00 1.47 8.94
C ARG A 102 -13.87 2.48 9.14
N PRO A 103 -13.59 3.01 10.38
CA PRO A 103 -12.47 3.92 10.57
C PRO A 103 -11.11 3.23 10.69
N LEU A 104 -11.06 1.89 10.85
CA LEU A 104 -9.80 1.17 11.06
C LEU A 104 -8.81 1.33 9.89
N PRO A 105 -9.20 1.14 8.61
CA PRO A 105 -8.28 1.34 7.50
C PRO A 105 -7.66 2.74 7.45
N PRO A 106 -8.43 3.86 7.46
CA PRO A 106 -7.83 5.19 7.50
C PRO A 106 -6.97 5.45 8.73
N MET A 107 -7.30 4.91 9.91
CA MET A 107 -6.44 5.03 11.09
C MET A 107 -5.10 4.29 10.91
N ILE A 108 -5.11 3.08 10.34
CA ILE A 108 -3.92 2.30 10.05
C ILE A 108 -3.05 3.01 9.01
N HIS A 109 -3.65 3.54 7.94
CA HIS A 109 -2.94 4.34 6.94
C HIS A 109 -2.32 5.61 7.55
N ALA A 110 -3.08 6.34 8.36
CA ALA A 110 -2.57 7.52 9.04
C ALA A 110 -1.35 7.21 9.92
N ILE A 111 -1.38 6.10 10.66
CA ILE A 111 -0.26 5.63 11.48
C ILE A 111 0.95 5.28 10.61
N SER A 112 0.75 4.64 9.46
CA SER A 112 1.84 4.26 8.56
C SER A 112 2.60 5.48 8.00
N HIS A 113 1.90 6.57 7.71
CA HIS A 113 2.50 7.82 7.24
C HIS A 113 3.41 8.52 8.27
N LEU A 114 3.32 8.16 9.52
CA LEU A 114 4.23 8.67 10.55
C LEU A 114 5.60 7.99 10.54
N HIS A 115 5.74 6.85 9.84
CA HIS A 115 6.96 6.05 9.77
C HIS A 115 7.59 5.73 11.13
N GLU A 116 6.76 5.53 12.16
CA GLU A 116 7.20 5.27 13.53
C GLU A 116 7.38 3.77 13.77
N PRO A 117 8.61 3.26 13.96
CA PRO A 117 8.85 1.83 14.21
C PRO A 117 8.07 1.27 15.40
N LYS A 118 7.77 2.14 16.38
CA LYS A 118 6.96 1.78 17.56
C LYS A 118 5.48 1.50 17.24
N SER A 119 5.02 1.73 16.01
CA SER A 119 3.65 1.43 15.57
C SER A 119 3.38 -0.08 15.41
N LEU A 120 4.41 -0.85 15.08
CA LEU A 120 4.28 -2.26 14.72
C LEU A 120 3.49 -3.12 15.72
N PRO A 121 3.72 -3.05 17.05
CA PRO A 121 2.95 -3.83 18.02
C PRO A 121 1.44 -3.52 18.03
N TYR A 122 1.05 -2.32 17.60
CA TYR A 122 -0.35 -1.89 17.53
C TYR A 122 -1.03 -2.33 16.22
N LEU A 123 -0.27 -2.53 15.15
CA LEU A 123 -0.80 -2.92 13.84
C LEU A 123 -0.89 -4.45 13.69
N LEU A 124 0.06 -5.21 14.22
CA LEU A 124 0.12 -6.67 14.10
C LEU A 124 -1.16 -7.41 14.52
N PRO A 125 -1.90 -7.00 15.57
CA PRO A 125 -3.15 -7.68 15.93
C PRO A 125 -4.20 -7.66 14.82
N PHE A 126 -4.14 -6.72 13.90
CA PHE A 126 -5.12 -6.54 12.81
C PHE A 126 -4.86 -7.40 11.57
N ILE A 127 -3.74 -8.13 11.48
CA ILE A 127 -3.48 -9.06 10.36
C ILE A 127 -4.51 -10.18 10.25
N LYS A 128 -5.25 -10.46 11.32
CA LYS A 128 -6.31 -11.47 11.39
C LYS A 128 -7.71 -10.86 11.53
N ASN A 129 -7.86 -9.57 11.25
CA ASN A 129 -9.18 -8.91 11.29
C ASN A 129 -10.12 -9.53 10.25
N ASP A 130 -11.41 -9.65 10.57
CA ASP A 130 -12.41 -10.24 9.67
C ASP A 130 -12.54 -9.44 8.35
N SER A 131 -12.38 -8.12 8.39
CA SER A 131 -12.44 -7.24 7.22
C SER A 131 -11.16 -7.34 6.38
N ALA A 132 -11.30 -7.70 5.13
CA ALA A 132 -10.21 -7.66 4.14
C ALA A 132 -9.63 -6.25 3.97
N ALA A 133 -10.47 -5.20 4.02
CA ALA A 133 -10.01 -3.81 3.94
C ALA A 133 -9.05 -3.45 5.09
N VAL A 134 -9.31 -3.94 6.29
CA VAL A 134 -8.41 -3.74 7.45
C VAL A 134 -7.11 -4.51 7.26
N ARG A 135 -7.15 -5.79 6.83
CA ARG A 135 -5.95 -6.59 6.59
C ARG A 135 -5.10 -6.00 5.46
N ARG A 136 -5.75 -5.50 4.38
CA ARG A 136 -5.08 -4.77 3.29
C ARG A 136 -4.37 -3.52 3.81
N ALA A 137 -5.05 -2.72 4.63
CA ALA A 137 -4.44 -1.53 5.23
C ALA A 137 -3.20 -1.88 6.08
N VAL A 138 -3.23 -3.02 6.80
CA VAL A 138 -2.06 -3.52 7.51
C VAL A 138 -0.94 -3.92 6.57
N ALA A 139 -1.21 -4.66 5.48
CA ALA A 139 -0.20 -5.02 4.49
C ALA A 139 0.48 -3.75 3.92
N MET A 140 -0.31 -2.74 3.56
CA MET A 140 0.19 -1.43 3.12
C MET A 140 1.02 -0.72 4.18
N ALA A 141 0.61 -0.78 5.45
CA ALA A 141 1.35 -0.14 6.54
C ALA A 141 2.68 -0.84 6.85
N LEU A 142 2.74 -2.15 6.69
CA LEU A 142 3.93 -2.95 6.98
C LEU A 142 5.01 -2.85 5.90
N HIS A 143 4.68 -2.42 4.65
CA HIS A 143 5.64 -2.38 3.55
C HIS A 143 6.86 -1.47 3.80
N THR A 144 6.78 -0.56 4.75
CA THR A 144 7.91 0.29 5.18
C THR A 144 8.64 -0.23 6.42
N SER A 145 8.21 -1.37 6.98
CA SER A 145 8.71 -1.92 8.24
C SER A 145 9.38 -3.28 8.01
N TRP A 146 10.71 -3.35 8.13
CA TRP A 146 11.49 -4.55 7.76
C TRP A 146 12.07 -5.31 8.96
N GLY A 147 11.44 -5.19 10.12
CA GLY A 147 11.73 -6.06 11.27
C GLY A 147 11.16 -7.47 11.06
N GLN A 148 11.74 -8.49 11.74
CA GLN A 148 11.34 -9.89 11.58
C GLN A 148 9.83 -10.11 11.72
N SER A 149 9.17 -9.44 12.68
CA SER A 149 7.74 -9.58 12.91
C SER A 149 6.89 -9.01 11.75
N ALA A 150 7.33 -7.92 11.10
CA ALA A 150 6.67 -7.37 9.93
C ALA A 150 6.82 -8.29 8.72
N ILE A 151 8.04 -8.83 8.51
CA ILE A 151 8.32 -9.80 7.43
C ILE A 151 7.43 -11.03 7.59
N SER A 152 7.39 -11.62 8.79
CA SER A 152 6.53 -12.80 9.05
C SER A 152 5.05 -12.49 8.81
N ALA A 153 4.57 -11.31 9.24
CA ALA A 153 3.19 -10.91 9.03
C ALA A 153 2.87 -10.69 7.53
N LEU A 154 3.78 -10.11 6.75
CA LEU A 154 3.62 -9.95 5.30
C LEU A 154 3.60 -11.32 4.59
N ILE A 155 4.47 -12.26 4.99
CA ILE A 155 4.46 -13.62 4.46
C ILE A 155 3.11 -14.31 4.75
N ASP A 156 2.56 -14.15 5.95
CA ASP A 156 1.24 -14.69 6.29
C ASP A 156 0.16 -14.06 5.41
N LEU A 157 0.17 -12.75 5.21
CA LEU A 157 -0.78 -12.01 4.38
C LEU A 157 -0.68 -12.33 2.89
N MET A 158 0.47 -12.78 2.39
CA MET A 158 0.60 -13.30 1.02
C MET A 158 -0.26 -14.55 0.78
N SER A 159 -0.78 -15.20 1.82
CA SER A 159 -1.67 -16.36 1.72
C SER A 159 -3.11 -16.02 2.13
N ASP A 160 -3.48 -14.74 2.14
CA ASP A 160 -4.82 -14.28 2.49
C ASP A 160 -5.88 -14.74 1.47
N GLN A 161 -7.11 -14.92 1.95
CA GLN A 161 -8.24 -15.26 1.09
C GLN A 161 -8.64 -14.16 0.11
N SER A 162 -8.31 -12.90 0.40
CA SER A 162 -8.60 -11.73 -0.43
C SER A 162 -7.43 -11.41 -1.37
N ASP A 163 -7.72 -11.31 -2.67
CA ASP A 163 -6.73 -10.97 -3.70
C ASP A 163 -6.02 -9.67 -3.38
N SER A 164 -6.77 -8.63 -3.02
CA SER A 164 -6.20 -7.31 -2.71
C SER A 164 -5.28 -7.29 -1.47
N VAL A 165 -5.43 -8.25 -0.55
CA VAL A 165 -4.52 -8.41 0.59
C VAL A 165 -3.25 -9.11 0.14
N ARG A 166 -3.38 -10.20 -0.67
CA ARG A 166 -2.22 -10.91 -1.22
C ARG A 166 -1.38 -10.03 -2.12
N ASP A 167 -2.03 -9.24 -2.97
CA ASP A 167 -1.39 -8.28 -3.87
C ASP A 167 -0.51 -7.30 -3.08
N TRP A 168 -1.09 -6.56 -2.13
CA TRP A 168 -0.33 -5.60 -1.33
C TRP A 168 0.79 -6.22 -0.49
N ALA A 169 0.58 -7.43 0.04
CA ALA A 169 1.62 -8.15 0.78
C ALA A 169 2.78 -8.59 -0.14
N THR A 170 2.48 -8.97 -1.38
CA THR A 170 3.48 -9.36 -2.39
C THR A 170 4.22 -8.14 -2.92
N PHE A 171 3.49 -7.05 -3.23
CA PHE A 171 4.04 -5.75 -3.62
C PHE A 171 5.07 -5.22 -2.60
N ALA A 172 4.83 -5.40 -1.31
CA ALA A 172 5.78 -5.00 -0.28
C ALA A 172 7.16 -5.63 -0.51
N PHE A 173 7.23 -6.91 -0.90
CA PHE A 173 8.51 -7.57 -1.19
C PHE A 173 9.10 -7.18 -2.54
N ARG A 174 8.28 -6.80 -3.53
CA ARG A 174 8.79 -6.22 -4.79
C ARG A 174 9.52 -4.91 -4.54
N THR A 175 8.96 -4.03 -3.71
CA THR A 175 9.53 -2.70 -3.45
C THR A 175 10.70 -2.70 -2.44
N SER A 176 11.03 -3.87 -1.87
CA SER A 176 12.10 -4.00 -0.87
C SER A 176 13.29 -4.80 -1.37
N LYS A 177 14.45 -4.53 -0.74
CA LYS A 177 15.68 -5.31 -0.95
C LYS A 177 15.88 -6.42 0.08
N VAL A 178 14.91 -6.60 0.99
CA VAL A 178 14.99 -7.67 2.00
C VAL A 178 14.84 -9.02 1.30
N ASP A 179 15.70 -9.96 1.66
CA ASP A 179 15.77 -11.26 1.02
C ASP A 179 16.06 -12.36 2.03
N SER A 180 15.39 -13.47 1.90
CA SER A 180 15.64 -14.71 2.63
C SER A 180 15.01 -15.91 1.92
N PRO A 181 15.40 -17.15 2.26
CA PRO A 181 14.78 -18.35 1.69
C PRO A 181 13.25 -18.40 1.93
N GLU A 182 12.77 -17.91 3.06
CA GLU A 182 11.35 -17.87 3.42
C GLU A 182 10.58 -16.90 2.52
N ILE A 183 11.13 -15.70 2.29
CA ILE A 183 10.56 -14.69 1.38
C ILE A 183 10.48 -15.26 -0.05
N ARG A 184 11.60 -15.81 -0.55
CA ARG A 184 11.63 -16.42 -1.88
C ARG A 184 10.64 -17.58 -2.00
N GLY A 185 10.52 -18.40 -0.95
CA GLY A 185 9.55 -19.50 -0.90
C GLY A 185 8.10 -19.02 -0.98
N ALA A 186 7.75 -17.95 -0.24
CA ALA A 186 6.43 -17.34 -0.29
C ALA A 186 6.13 -16.72 -1.66
N LEU A 187 7.09 -16.02 -2.26
CA LEU A 187 6.97 -15.44 -3.61
C LEU A 187 6.73 -16.52 -4.68
N VAL A 188 7.45 -17.64 -4.61
CA VAL A 188 7.26 -18.77 -5.55
C VAL A 188 5.85 -19.33 -5.48
N GLN A 189 5.22 -19.37 -4.31
CA GLN A 189 3.82 -19.79 -4.19
C GLN A 189 2.84 -18.84 -4.91
N ARG A 190 3.20 -17.57 -5.08
CA ARG A 190 2.36 -16.59 -5.77
C ARG A 190 2.51 -16.62 -7.28
N LEU A 191 3.48 -17.34 -7.83
CA LEU A 191 3.61 -17.52 -9.28
C LEU A 191 2.41 -18.23 -9.93
N SER A 192 1.62 -18.96 -9.16
CA SER A 192 0.38 -19.63 -9.60
C SER A 192 -0.87 -19.02 -8.94
N ASP A 193 -0.81 -17.78 -8.52
CA ASP A 193 -1.97 -17.08 -7.96
C ASP A 193 -3.04 -16.84 -9.04
N ASP A 194 -4.32 -16.95 -8.67
CA ASP A 194 -5.43 -16.68 -9.61
C ASP A 194 -5.48 -15.18 -9.98
N ASP A 195 -5.06 -14.30 -9.06
CA ASP A 195 -4.94 -12.87 -9.33
C ASP A 195 -3.70 -12.55 -10.16
N VAL A 196 -3.91 -11.91 -11.31
CA VAL A 196 -2.83 -11.55 -12.26
C VAL A 196 -1.85 -10.56 -11.64
N THR A 197 -2.35 -9.58 -10.88
CA THR A 197 -1.52 -8.55 -10.27
C THR A 197 -0.57 -9.18 -9.25
N THR A 198 -1.10 -10.03 -8.36
CA THR A 198 -0.29 -10.78 -7.38
C THR A 198 0.78 -11.64 -8.06
N ARG A 199 0.46 -12.32 -9.18
CA ARG A 199 1.48 -13.07 -9.95
C ARG A 199 2.57 -12.17 -10.49
N SER A 200 2.20 -11.04 -11.10
CA SER A 200 3.14 -10.08 -11.68
C SER A 200 4.10 -9.53 -10.62
N GLU A 201 3.56 -9.17 -9.45
CA GLU A 201 4.38 -8.72 -8.31
C GLU A 201 5.40 -9.79 -7.87
N ALA A 202 4.97 -11.06 -7.82
CA ALA A 202 5.85 -12.17 -7.43
C ALA A 202 6.96 -12.43 -8.47
N ILE A 203 6.63 -12.37 -9.77
CA ILE A 203 7.62 -12.50 -10.85
C ILE A 203 8.68 -11.41 -10.73
N CYS A 204 8.26 -10.15 -10.62
CA CYS A 204 9.17 -9.01 -10.46
C CYS A 204 10.04 -9.14 -9.22
N ALA A 205 9.44 -9.48 -8.08
CA ALA A 205 10.14 -9.63 -6.82
C ALA A 205 11.21 -10.74 -6.86
N LEU A 206 10.93 -11.86 -7.53
CA LEU A 206 11.88 -12.96 -7.71
C LEU A 206 12.97 -12.58 -8.72
N ALA A 207 12.63 -11.93 -9.84
CA ALA A 207 13.59 -11.49 -10.83
C ALA A 207 14.62 -10.50 -10.23
N GLN A 208 14.17 -9.55 -9.42
CA GLN A 208 15.05 -8.60 -8.71
C GLN A 208 16.03 -9.30 -7.74
N ARG A 209 15.67 -10.50 -7.26
CA ARG A 209 16.52 -11.35 -6.39
C ARG A 209 17.35 -12.35 -7.18
N GLY A 210 17.30 -12.30 -8.52
CA GLY A 210 17.99 -13.27 -9.39
C GLY A 210 17.48 -14.69 -9.24
N ASP A 211 16.24 -14.89 -8.80
CA ASP A 211 15.65 -16.20 -8.57
C ASP A 211 14.97 -16.70 -9.84
N LEU A 212 15.61 -17.66 -10.52
CA LEU A 212 15.18 -18.15 -11.82
C LEU A 212 13.89 -19.00 -11.80
N ARG A 213 13.34 -19.30 -10.62
CA ARG A 213 12.06 -20.04 -10.52
C ARG A 213 10.88 -19.26 -11.10
N CYS A 214 11.00 -17.94 -11.30
CA CYS A 214 10.00 -17.13 -12.00
C CYS A 214 10.03 -17.29 -13.54
N LEU A 215 11.07 -17.90 -14.13
CA LEU A 215 11.29 -17.90 -15.59
C LEU A 215 10.16 -18.56 -16.39
N GLU A 216 9.61 -19.68 -15.91
CA GLU A 216 8.56 -20.40 -16.65
C GLU A 216 7.32 -19.51 -16.79
N GLN A 217 6.86 -18.93 -15.68
CA GLN A 217 5.70 -18.05 -15.67
C GLN A 217 5.96 -16.74 -16.41
N LEU A 218 7.14 -16.12 -16.23
CA LEU A 218 7.51 -14.91 -16.97
C LEU A 218 7.47 -15.11 -18.48
N ARG A 219 8.01 -16.23 -18.98
CA ARG A 219 7.96 -16.57 -20.40
C ARG A 219 6.54 -16.78 -20.91
N HIS A 220 5.74 -17.49 -20.12
CA HIS A 220 4.34 -17.73 -20.46
C HIS A 220 3.58 -16.41 -20.62
N ASP A 221 3.75 -15.49 -19.66
CA ASP A 221 3.02 -14.22 -19.65
C ASP A 221 3.49 -13.28 -20.78
N LEU A 222 4.80 -13.28 -21.10
CA LEU A 222 5.34 -12.54 -22.25
C LEU A 222 4.84 -13.10 -23.59
N ASP A 223 4.73 -14.43 -23.74
CA ASP A 223 4.24 -15.09 -24.96
C ASP A 223 2.75 -14.82 -25.20
N GLN A 224 1.95 -14.75 -24.15
CA GLN A 224 0.50 -14.56 -24.22
C GLN A 224 0.08 -13.09 -24.26
N ASP A 225 1.03 -12.15 -24.29
CA ASP A 225 0.76 -10.70 -24.15
C ASP A 225 -0.09 -10.37 -22.89
N GLN A 226 0.02 -11.23 -21.87
CA GLN A 226 -0.63 -11.04 -20.56
C GLN A 226 0.22 -10.17 -19.65
N THR A 227 0.91 -9.23 -20.23
CA THR A 227 1.73 -8.26 -19.50
C THR A 227 0.81 -7.21 -18.90
N SER A 228 0.37 -7.42 -17.65
CA SER A 228 -0.16 -6.30 -16.87
C SER A 228 1.01 -5.40 -16.52
N ASP A 229 1.00 -4.20 -17.05
CA ASP A 229 2.00 -3.16 -16.82
C ASP A 229 3.44 -3.53 -17.24
N ASP A 230 4.36 -2.59 -17.05
CA ASP A 230 5.79 -2.74 -17.37
C ASP A 230 6.53 -3.79 -16.52
N CYS A 231 5.84 -4.45 -15.56
CA CYS A 231 6.43 -5.32 -14.58
C CYS A 231 7.15 -6.55 -15.19
N HIS A 232 6.54 -7.22 -16.17
CA HIS A 232 7.15 -8.37 -16.83
C HIS A 232 8.34 -7.95 -17.71
N ILE A 233 8.24 -6.78 -18.34
CA ILE A 233 9.34 -6.18 -19.10
C ILE A 233 10.50 -5.85 -18.19
N GLU A 234 10.25 -5.23 -17.03
CA GLU A 234 11.25 -4.94 -16.00
C GLU A 234 11.92 -6.23 -15.48
N ALA A 235 11.11 -7.26 -15.19
CA ALA A 235 11.63 -8.55 -14.74
C ALA A 235 12.55 -9.21 -15.78
N ALA A 236 12.15 -9.22 -17.06
CA ALA A 236 12.95 -9.79 -18.14
C ALA A 236 14.26 -9.02 -18.35
N ARG A 237 14.20 -7.68 -18.37
CA ARG A 237 15.39 -6.82 -18.44
C ARG A 237 16.34 -7.07 -17.27
N THR A 238 15.81 -7.18 -16.06
CA THR A 238 16.59 -7.45 -14.84
C THR A 238 17.34 -8.77 -14.96
N LEU A 239 16.67 -9.85 -15.36
CA LEU A 239 17.30 -11.18 -15.51
C LEU A 239 18.32 -11.22 -16.65
N LEU A 240 18.11 -10.44 -17.71
CA LEU A 240 19.03 -10.33 -18.85
C LEU A 240 20.16 -9.32 -18.61
N ALA A 241 20.23 -8.67 -17.44
CA ALA A 241 21.16 -7.58 -17.12
C ALA A 241 21.16 -6.45 -18.19
N ARG A 242 19.97 -6.13 -18.73
CA ARG A 242 19.77 -5.04 -19.69
C ARG A 242 19.48 -3.72 -18.97
N PRO A 243 19.90 -2.58 -19.52
CA PRO A 243 19.60 -1.27 -18.94
C PRO A 243 18.08 -0.96 -18.99
N ASP A 244 17.59 -0.17 -18.05
CA ASP A 244 16.17 0.24 -17.96
C ASP A 244 15.69 1.02 -19.19
N GLU A 245 16.61 1.66 -19.93
CA GLU A 245 16.33 2.42 -21.15
C GLU A 245 16.29 1.55 -22.43
N ASP A 246 16.43 0.22 -22.30
CA ASP A 246 16.33 -0.71 -23.42
C ASP A 246 14.88 -0.75 -23.95
N GLU A 247 14.66 -0.30 -25.19
CA GLU A 247 13.36 -0.30 -25.88
C GLU A 247 12.95 -1.67 -26.43
N SER A 248 13.57 -2.76 -25.98
CA SER A 248 13.24 -4.11 -26.46
C SER A 248 11.76 -4.44 -26.25
N SER A 249 11.15 -5.00 -27.31
CA SER A 249 9.78 -5.51 -27.26
C SER A 249 9.67 -6.79 -26.37
N ALA A 250 8.46 -7.12 -25.94
CA ALA A 250 8.21 -8.37 -25.18
C ALA A 250 8.77 -9.60 -25.90
N GLN A 251 8.61 -9.68 -27.25
CA GLN A 251 9.12 -10.78 -28.04
C GLN A 251 10.67 -10.85 -28.04
N GLU A 252 11.34 -9.71 -28.17
CA GLU A 252 12.82 -9.67 -28.13
C GLU A 252 13.37 -10.06 -26.75
N LEU A 253 12.68 -9.68 -25.68
CA LEU A 253 13.00 -10.08 -24.32
C LEU A 253 12.76 -11.58 -24.13
N LEU A 254 11.64 -12.11 -24.58
CA LEU A 254 11.35 -13.55 -24.57
C LEU A 254 12.42 -14.36 -25.29
N ASP A 255 12.81 -13.94 -26.50
CA ASP A 255 13.90 -14.56 -27.27
C ASP A 255 15.23 -14.47 -26.53
N GLY A 256 15.47 -13.32 -25.86
CA GLY A 256 16.64 -13.13 -25.00
C GLY A 256 16.68 -14.11 -23.83
N LEU A 257 15.56 -14.25 -23.11
CA LEU A 257 15.43 -15.20 -21.99
C LEU A 257 15.62 -16.66 -22.45
N ASN A 258 15.08 -17.02 -23.64
CA ASN A 258 15.23 -18.36 -24.21
C ASN A 258 16.69 -18.69 -24.58
N ARG A 259 17.45 -17.69 -25.06
CA ARG A 259 18.89 -17.85 -25.34
C ARG A 259 19.76 -17.90 -24.08
N ALA A 260 19.47 -17.01 -23.10
CA ALA A 260 20.27 -16.90 -21.88
C ALA A 260 20.06 -18.08 -20.91
N PHE A 261 18.84 -18.58 -20.87
CA PHE A 261 18.41 -19.66 -19.96
C PHE A 261 17.71 -20.77 -20.75
N PRO A 262 18.43 -21.59 -21.56
CA PRO A 262 17.82 -22.63 -22.35
C PRO A 262 17.04 -23.61 -21.46
N GLN A 263 15.86 -24.03 -21.91
CA GLN A 263 15.13 -25.11 -21.25
C GLN A 263 15.94 -26.38 -21.45
N GLU A 264 16.41 -27.00 -20.37
CA GLU A 264 16.99 -28.32 -20.43
C GLU A 264 15.91 -29.27 -20.97
N GLY A 265 16.19 -29.95 -22.09
CA GLY A 265 15.22 -30.73 -22.82
C GLY A 265 14.44 -31.72 -21.93
N ARG A 266 13.12 -31.65 -22.00
CA ARG A 266 12.22 -32.63 -21.42
C ARG A 266 12.37 -33.97 -22.12
#